data_583421ef063516c45a83ed73da55dae2
#
_entry.id   583421ef063516c45a83ed73da55dae2
#
_cell.length_a   1.000
_cell.length_b   1.000
_cell.length_c   1.000
_cell.angle_alpha   90.00
_cell.angle_beta   90.00
_cell.angle_gamma   90.00
#
_symmetry.space_group_name_H-M   'P 1'
#
loop_
_entity.id
_entity.type
_entity.pdbx_description
1 polymer ?
#
loop_
_entity_poly.entity_id
_entity_poly.type
_entity_poly.pdbx_seq_one_letter_code
_entity_poly.pdbx_strand_id
1 'polypeptide(L)'
;MSEHLIFCCDLARHDTPGQSIRRVEGWCLATSPISALYLQISGDQYEQLPLGFSRPDVGGVYPSYPGGESAGFRLTLASPDLKSGRTNLLVKFDDRLHRVPVNLETREIQTIGLSDETQPGPDDEVRGVLEDPVEFEKRFRRSLGKQRGLTLRLDVINKCNLRCVMCHFSDDAVFKRPTRQLTTTEFEKLFDEIGPSVRNVMLSCGDEPLVSKHLPGILEYLARKHPEVAIEFCTNATLMRAPIRDLIMRTGVARLLFSIDAVSKPLLESIRVGCHYEQVIGNIMALRDLRQCCGVRRPAFVFNFVMMNRNIHEAPAFVRMAQVLGAESIDFRHLVPIGTYFSPDDLLSEEPAKYNYYRQEILEEANRLGVPLYLPPPFEDAGEWFPPAGDPVVDWSEFERVEPDGPNEALPLVPARVAEPSIAWEGSVAEEFSTTFCNRPFSEIMIRDQNEVLPCPWHEKPLGLLSEGKTLAEIFEGEAFQRLRRNMLRPEGDPACANCPIKSRHLPANAS
;
A
#
# COMPACT_ATOMS: atom_id res chain seq x y z
N MET A 1 -14.58 -17.06 -41.12
CA MET A 1 -14.35 -18.24 -40.25
C MET A 1 -15.03 -17.91 -38.93
N SER A 2 -15.81 -18.81 -38.36
CA SER A 2 -16.47 -18.55 -37.08
C SER A 2 -15.38 -18.41 -35.99
N GLU A 3 -15.39 -17.32 -35.28
CA GLU A 3 -14.49 -17.13 -34.14
C GLU A 3 -14.83 -18.14 -33.05
N HIS A 4 -13.83 -18.76 -32.45
CA HIS A 4 -14.02 -19.71 -31.37
C HIS A 4 -12.88 -19.62 -30.35
N LEU A 5 -13.20 -19.98 -29.12
CA LEU A 5 -12.31 -20.05 -27.97
C LEU A 5 -12.05 -21.50 -27.61
N ILE A 6 -10.82 -21.81 -27.28
CA ILE A 6 -10.43 -23.06 -26.65
C ILE A 6 -9.95 -22.75 -25.23
N PHE A 7 -10.59 -23.38 -24.25
CA PHE A 7 -10.29 -23.19 -22.84
C PHE A 7 -10.08 -24.53 -22.15
N CYS A 8 -9.06 -24.60 -21.29
CA CYS A 8 -8.85 -25.73 -20.41
C CYS A 8 -8.44 -25.28 -19.02
N CYS A 9 -9.10 -25.79 -18.00
CA CYS A 9 -8.69 -25.61 -16.62
C CYS A 9 -7.93 -26.86 -16.18
N ASP A 10 -6.60 -26.75 -16.02
CA ASP A 10 -5.76 -27.86 -15.58
C ASP A 10 -5.92 -28.12 -14.08
N LEU A 11 -6.21 -27.08 -13.32
CA LEU A 11 -6.30 -27.14 -11.87
C LEU A 11 -7.31 -26.13 -11.31
N ALA A 12 -8.31 -26.64 -10.60
CA ALA A 12 -9.10 -25.85 -9.65
C ALA A 12 -8.89 -26.43 -8.24
N ARG A 13 -8.34 -25.65 -7.32
CA ARG A 13 -8.08 -26.09 -5.94
C ARG A 13 -9.06 -25.48 -4.96
N HIS A 14 -9.59 -26.33 -4.10
CA HIS A 14 -10.37 -25.98 -2.93
C HIS A 14 -9.49 -26.16 -1.69
N ASP A 15 -9.66 -25.35 -0.66
CA ASP A 15 -8.96 -25.53 0.63
C ASP A 15 -9.45 -26.80 1.35
N THR A 16 -10.75 -27.13 1.18
CA THR A 16 -11.40 -28.36 1.68
C THR A 16 -12.49 -28.77 0.71
N PRO A 17 -12.78 -30.08 0.57
CA PRO A 17 -13.89 -30.56 -0.29
C PRO A 17 -15.23 -29.88 0.08
N GLY A 18 -15.89 -29.27 -0.92
CA GLY A 18 -17.14 -28.54 -0.74
C GLY A 18 -17.02 -27.06 -0.39
N GLN A 19 -15.79 -26.52 -0.26
CA GLN A 19 -15.53 -25.09 -0.14
C GLN A 19 -15.27 -24.43 -1.50
N SER A 20 -15.16 -23.09 -1.48
CA SER A 20 -14.92 -22.28 -2.67
C SER A 20 -13.56 -22.54 -3.30
N ILE A 21 -13.48 -22.38 -4.62
CA ILE A 21 -12.23 -22.50 -5.38
C ILE A 21 -11.29 -21.35 -4.99
N ARG A 22 -10.04 -21.69 -4.64
CA ARG A 22 -9.00 -20.72 -4.23
C ARG A 22 -7.96 -20.46 -5.29
N ARG A 23 -7.75 -21.39 -6.20
CA ARG A 23 -6.73 -21.27 -7.23
C ARG A 23 -7.19 -21.92 -8.52
N VAL A 24 -7.00 -21.21 -9.62
CA VAL A 24 -7.32 -21.67 -10.97
C VAL A 24 -6.05 -21.56 -11.82
N GLU A 25 -5.69 -22.65 -12.50
CA GLU A 25 -4.60 -22.68 -13.47
C GLU A 25 -5.06 -23.37 -14.74
N GLY A 26 -4.60 -22.91 -15.89
CA GLY A 26 -4.98 -23.51 -17.16
C GLY A 26 -4.39 -22.77 -18.34
N TRP A 27 -5.07 -22.85 -19.46
CA TRP A 27 -4.69 -22.14 -20.67
C TRP A 27 -5.93 -21.80 -21.52
N CYS A 28 -5.78 -20.76 -22.33
CA CYS A 28 -6.85 -20.25 -23.19
C CYS A 28 -6.28 -19.80 -24.53
N LEU A 29 -6.91 -20.22 -25.62
CA LEU A 29 -6.55 -19.85 -26.98
C LEU A 29 -7.78 -19.35 -27.72
N ALA A 30 -7.59 -18.46 -28.69
CA ALA A 30 -8.63 -18.03 -29.59
C ALA A 30 -8.10 -17.87 -31.01
N THR A 31 -9.00 -17.80 -31.97
CA THR A 31 -8.66 -17.57 -33.39
C THR A 31 -8.04 -16.21 -33.66
N SER A 32 -8.32 -15.25 -32.77
CA SER A 32 -7.68 -13.91 -32.74
C SER A 32 -6.88 -13.73 -31.46
N PRO A 33 -5.84 -12.86 -31.40
CA PRO A 33 -5.09 -12.60 -30.18
C PRO A 33 -6.00 -12.11 -29.06
N ILE A 34 -5.92 -12.77 -27.88
CA ILE A 34 -6.66 -12.36 -26.67
C ILE A 34 -5.91 -11.17 -26.07
N SER A 35 -6.58 -10.01 -25.98
CA SER A 35 -6.03 -8.80 -25.37
C SER A 35 -6.25 -8.76 -23.85
N ALA A 36 -7.37 -9.36 -23.37
CA ALA A 36 -7.62 -9.53 -21.93
C ALA A 36 -8.55 -10.72 -21.67
N LEU A 37 -8.44 -11.32 -20.47
CA LEU A 37 -9.25 -12.44 -20.04
C LEU A 37 -9.67 -12.22 -18.58
N TYR A 38 -10.97 -12.37 -18.28
CA TYR A 38 -11.51 -12.20 -16.93
C TYR A 38 -12.36 -13.40 -16.53
N LEU A 39 -12.31 -13.78 -15.26
CA LEU A 39 -13.11 -14.86 -14.67
C LEU A 39 -14.22 -14.24 -13.80
N GLN A 40 -15.48 -14.63 -14.04
CA GLN A 40 -16.58 -14.24 -13.16
C GLN A 40 -16.48 -14.99 -11.83
N ILE A 41 -16.44 -14.26 -10.73
CA ILE A 41 -16.33 -14.81 -9.37
C ILE A 41 -17.70 -14.94 -8.72
N SER A 42 -18.52 -13.88 -8.81
CA SER A 42 -19.91 -13.90 -8.34
C SER A 42 -20.70 -12.73 -8.93
N GLY A 43 -21.97 -12.95 -9.29
CA GLY A 43 -22.82 -11.87 -9.84
C GLY A 43 -22.15 -11.11 -10.98
N ASP A 44 -21.94 -9.82 -10.81
CA ASP A 44 -21.22 -8.94 -11.76
C ASP A 44 -19.76 -8.70 -11.37
N GLN A 45 -19.19 -9.57 -10.54
CA GLN A 45 -17.81 -9.46 -10.09
C GLN A 45 -16.90 -10.36 -10.92
N TYR A 46 -15.88 -9.77 -11.55
CA TYR A 46 -14.89 -10.44 -12.39
C TYR A 46 -13.48 -10.18 -11.86
N GLU A 47 -12.61 -11.18 -11.98
CA GLU A 47 -11.17 -11.06 -11.74
C GLU A 47 -10.39 -11.33 -13.02
N GLN A 48 -9.38 -10.52 -13.29
CA GLN A 48 -8.53 -10.69 -14.46
C GLN A 48 -7.68 -11.96 -14.33
N LEU A 49 -7.67 -12.78 -15.39
CA LEU A 49 -6.79 -13.93 -15.52
C LEU A 49 -5.50 -13.47 -16.21
N PRO A 50 -4.37 -13.37 -15.51
CA PRO A 50 -3.11 -13.00 -16.14
C PRO A 50 -2.69 -14.08 -17.12
N LEU A 51 -2.64 -13.73 -18.40
CA LEU A 51 -2.11 -14.56 -19.50
C LEU A 51 -0.59 -14.37 -19.60
N GLY A 52 0.08 -15.29 -20.29
CA GLY A 52 1.50 -15.19 -20.59
C GLY A 52 2.38 -16.25 -19.91
N PHE A 53 1.79 -17.17 -19.15
CA PHE A 53 2.56 -18.30 -18.63
C PHE A 53 2.94 -19.26 -19.76
N SER A 54 4.21 -19.69 -19.77
CA SER A 54 4.74 -20.57 -20.81
C SER A 54 4.03 -21.93 -20.86
N ARG A 55 3.55 -22.29 -22.05
CA ARG A 55 2.84 -23.56 -22.34
C ARG A 55 3.30 -24.11 -23.70
N PRO A 56 4.57 -24.55 -23.80
CA PRO A 56 5.10 -25.10 -25.04
C PRO A 56 4.35 -26.37 -25.49
N ASP A 57 3.73 -27.10 -24.55
CA ASP A 57 2.85 -28.23 -24.83
C ASP A 57 1.60 -27.79 -25.61
N VAL A 58 1.01 -26.67 -25.27
CA VAL A 58 -0.16 -26.10 -25.96
C VAL A 58 0.24 -25.55 -27.33
N GLY A 59 1.32 -24.78 -27.41
CA GLY A 59 1.83 -24.25 -28.69
C GLY A 59 2.18 -25.34 -29.70
N GLY A 60 2.72 -26.48 -29.23
CA GLY A 60 3.01 -27.63 -30.06
C GLY A 60 1.77 -28.35 -30.62
N VAL A 61 0.68 -28.38 -29.86
CA VAL A 61 -0.59 -29.00 -30.27
C VAL A 61 -1.45 -28.09 -31.16
N TYR A 62 -1.38 -26.77 -30.91
CA TYR A 62 -2.20 -25.75 -31.59
C TYR A 62 -1.34 -24.67 -32.28
N PRO A 63 -0.47 -25.05 -33.23
CA PRO A 63 0.48 -24.11 -33.84
C PRO A 63 -0.16 -23.01 -34.71
N SER A 64 -1.41 -23.18 -35.08
CA SER A 64 -2.18 -22.23 -35.89
C SER A 64 -2.85 -21.13 -35.05
N TYR A 65 -2.82 -21.22 -33.70
CA TYR A 65 -3.41 -20.22 -32.83
C TYR A 65 -2.38 -19.21 -32.35
N PRO A 66 -2.68 -17.90 -32.44
CA PRO A 66 -1.76 -16.88 -31.97
C PRO A 66 -1.52 -17.02 -30.45
N GLY A 67 -0.24 -16.89 -30.05
CA GLY A 67 0.14 -16.88 -28.63
C GLY A 67 0.13 -18.25 -27.93
N GLY A 68 0.05 -19.37 -28.66
CA GLY A 68 -0.06 -20.72 -28.05
C GLY A 68 1.01 -21.08 -27.03
N GLU A 69 2.26 -20.62 -27.22
CA GLU A 69 3.35 -20.86 -26.26
C GLU A 69 3.24 -20.05 -24.96
N SER A 70 2.41 -19.00 -24.95
CA SER A 70 2.18 -18.10 -23.82
C SER A 70 0.70 -18.06 -23.43
N ALA A 71 -0.05 -19.14 -23.71
CA ALA A 71 -1.49 -19.23 -23.49
C ALA A 71 -1.88 -19.54 -22.04
N GLY A 72 -0.92 -19.83 -21.17
CA GLY A 72 -1.18 -20.20 -19.79
C GLY A 72 -1.66 -19.04 -18.93
N PHE A 73 -2.54 -19.35 -17.98
CA PHE A 73 -2.96 -18.44 -16.92
C PHE A 73 -2.86 -19.11 -15.55
N ARG A 74 -2.71 -18.26 -14.53
CA ARG A 74 -2.73 -18.69 -13.13
C ARG A 74 -3.34 -17.58 -12.28
N LEU A 75 -4.36 -17.90 -11.50
CA LEU A 75 -5.03 -16.96 -10.60
C LEU A 75 -5.22 -17.60 -9.23
N THR A 76 -4.92 -16.84 -8.18
CA THR A 76 -5.28 -17.18 -6.80
C THR A 76 -6.36 -16.22 -6.36
N LEU A 77 -7.55 -16.72 -6.08
CA LEU A 77 -8.71 -15.91 -5.70
C LEU A 77 -8.56 -15.37 -4.28
N ALA A 78 -8.70 -14.07 -4.13
CA ALA A 78 -8.62 -13.39 -2.83
C ALA A 78 -9.88 -13.62 -1.97
N SER A 79 -11.03 -13.80 -2.61
CA SER A 79 -12.32 -14.05 -1.95
C SER A 79 -12.87 -15.43 -2.31
N PRO A 80 -13.42 -16.20 -1.34
CA PRO A 80 -13.88 -17.57 -1.54
C PRO A 80 -15.31 -17.64 -2.09
N ASP A 81 -15.72 -16.77 -3.02
CA ASP A 81 -17.12 -16.70 -3.47
C ASP A 81 -17.46 -17.60 -4.66
N LEU A 82 -16.46 -18.17 -5.32
CA LEU A 82 -16.68 -19.12 -6.42
C LEU A 82 -17.03 -20.51 -5.87
N LYS A 83 -18.32 -20.73 -5.60
CA LYS A 83 -18.85 -21.94 -4.95
C LYS A 83 -19.13 -23.10 -5.90
N SER A 84 -19.15 -22.86 -7.22
CA SER A 84 -19.36 -23.89 -8.22
C SER A 84 -18.32 -23.81 -9.33
N GLY A 85 -17.95 -24.93 -9.92
CA GLY A 85 -17.03 -24.96 -11.05
C GLY A 85 -17.56 -24.32 -12.32
N ARG A 86 -18.86 -24.02 -12.42
CA ARG A 86 -19.46 -23.37 -13.59
C ARG A 86 -19.49 -21.85 -13.38
N THR A 87 -18.87 -21.14 -14.32
CA THR A 87 -18.81 -19.68 -14.30
C THR A 87 -18.70 -19.14 -15.73
N ASN A 88 -18.53 -17.83 -15.89
CA ASN A 88 -18.27 -17.21 -17.18
C ASN A 88 -16.85 -16.66 -17.26
N LEU A 89 -16.27 -16.74 -18.45
CA LEU A 89 -15.13 -15.93 -18.85
C LEU A 89 -15.62 -14.74 -19.66
N LEU A 90 -14.98 -13.60 -19.47
CA LEU A 90 -15.02 -12.50 -20.43
C LEU A 90 -13.71 -12.49 -21.17
N VAL A 91 -13.79 -12.56 -22.49
CA VAL A 91 -12.61 -12.61 -23.36
C VAL A 91 -12.63 -11.42 -24.26
N LYS A 92 -11.57 -10.63 -24.23
CA LYS A 92 -11.41 -9.43 -25.08
C LYS A 92 -10.54 -9.73 -26.28
N PHE A 93 -11.09 -9.49 -27.45
CA PHE A 93 -10.39 -9.50 -28.74
C PHE A 93 -10.53 -8.12 -29.35
N ASP A 94 -9.41 -7.48 -29.67
CA ASP A 94 -9.42 -6.10 -30.14
C ASP A 94 -10.28 -5.23 -29.20
N ASP A 95 -11.37 -4.66 -29.69
CA ASP A 95 -12.31 -3.85 -28.90
C ASP A 95 -13.62 -4.56 -28.55
N ARG A 96 -13.70 -5.90 -28.75
CA ARG A 96 -14.92 -6.68 -28.50
C ARG A 96 -14.75 -7.58 -27.29
N LEU A 97 -15.77 -7.63 -26.44
CA LEU A 97 -15.87 -8.50 -25.27
C LEU A 97 -16.89 -9.61 -25.52
N HIS A 98 -16.49 -10.84 -25.25
CA HIS A 98 -17.34 -12.02 -25.38
C HIS A 98 -17.48 -12.71 -24.03
N ARG A 99 -18.73 -12.92 -23.60
CA ARG A 99 -19.02 -13.70 -22.40
C ARG A 99 -19.19 -15.17 -22.78
N VAL A 100 -18.38 -16.06 -22.19
CA VAL A 100 -18.36 -17.48 -22.49
C VAL A 100 -18.55 -18.31 -21.23
N PRO A 101 -19.54 -19.20 -21.15
CA PRO A 101 -19.69 -20.11 -20.03
C PRO A 101 -18.57 -21.15 -20.03
N VAL A 102 -17.94 -21.38 -18.89
CA VAL A 102 -16.87 -22.38 -18.71
C VAL A 102 -17.11 -23.24 -17.47
N ASN A 103 -16.54 -24.43 -17.48
CA ASN A 103 -16.50 -25.30 -16.32
C ASN A 103 -15.05 -25.47 -15.84
N LEU A 104 -14.75 -25.01 -14.63
CA LEU A 104 -13.42 -25.09 -14.03
C LEU A 104 -13.11 -26.45 -13.40
N GLU A 105 -14.11 -27.25 -13.12
CA GLU A 105 -13.94 -28.58 -12.49
C GLU A 105 -13.64 -29.69 -13.49
N THR A 106 -13.91 -29.46 -14.79
CA THR A 106 -13.51 -30.40 -15.84
C THR A 106 -12.10 -30.07 -16.33
N ARG A 107 -11.29 -31.11 -16.50
CA ARG A 107 -9.98 -31.00 -17.16
C ARG A 107 -10.09 -31.22 -18.67
N GLU A 108 -11.30 -31.35 -19.19
CA GLU A 108 -11.55 -31.51 -20.61
C GLU A 108 -11.36 -30.16 -21.34
N ILE A 109 -10.88 -30.25 -22.58
CA ILE A 109 -10.75 -29.09 -23.45
C ILE A 109 -12.14 -28.66 -23.89
N GLN A 110 -12.49 -27.42 -23.60
CA GLN A 110 -13.79 -26.84 -23.95
C GLN A 110 -13.59 -25.96 -25.19
N THR A 111 -14.25 -26.34 -26.31
CA THR A 111 -14.26 -25.51 -27.52
C THR A 111 -15.60 -24.78 -27.58
N ILE A 112 -15.56 -23.46 -27.59
CA ILE A 112 -16.74 -22.59 -27.46
C ILE A 112 -16.81 -21.68 -28.68
N GLY A 113 -17.92 -21.78 -29.44
CA GLY A 113 -18.20 -20.83 -30.53
C GLY A 113 -18.55 -19.47 -29.95
N LEU A 114 -17.92 -18.42 -30.49
CA LEU A 114 -18.22 -17.05 -30.12
C LEU A 114 -19.39 -16.60 -31.00
N SER A 115 -20.54 -16.30 -30.39
CA SER A 115 -21.69 -15.72 -31.11
C SER A 115 -21.49 -14.21 -31.28
N ASP A 116 -22.00 -13.66 -32.39
CA ASP A 116 -22.01 -12.23 -32.67
C ASP A 116 -22.94 -11.41 -31.74
N GLU A 117 -23.59 -12.02 -30.79
CA GLU A 117 -24.32 -11.32 -29.75
C GLU A 117 -23.31 -10.69 -28.77
N THR A 118 -22.89 -9.50 -29.11
CA THR A 118 -22.20 -8.59 -28.18
C THR A 118 -23.18 -8.20 -27.07
N GLN A 119 -23.18 -8.94 -25.96
CA GLN A 119 -23.74 -8.36 -24.73
C GLN A 119 -22.83 -7.24 -24.29
N PRO A 120 -23.37 -6.13 -23.75
CA PRO A 120 -22.56 -5.07 -23.19
C PRO A 120 -21.61 -5.72 -22.18
N GLY A 121 -20.32 -5.64 -22.47
CA GLY A 121 -19.26 -6.15 -21.59
C GLY A 121 -19.13 -5.25 -20.36
N PRO A 122 -18.35 -5.65 -19.35
CA PRO A 122 -18.02 -4.76 -18.25
C PRO A 122 -17.41 -3.43 -18.72
N ASP A 123 -16.77 -3.41 -19.90
CA ASP A 123 -16.26 -2.17 -20.49
C ASP A 123 -17.39 -1.24 -20.98
N ASP A 124 -18.49 -1.76 -21.50
CA ASP A 124 -19.65 -0.96 -21.91
C ASP A 124 -20.43 -0.48 -20.67
N GLU A 125 -20.52 -1.28 -19.63
CA GLU A 125 -21.02 -0.83 -18.32
C GLU A 125 -20.07 0.18 -17.67
N VAL A 126 -18.77 -0.01 -17.80
CA VAL A 126 -17.74 0.94 -17.34
C VAL A 126 -17.75 2.22 -18.18
N ARG A 127 -17.91 2.12 -19.51
CA ARG A 127 -18.13 3.29 -20.37
C ARG A 127 -19.43 4.03 -20.01
N GLY A 128 -20.53 3.32 -19.80
CA GLY A 128 -21.78 3.92 -19.35
C GLY A 128 -21.66 4.57 -17.97
N VAL A 129 -20.85 4.00 -17.10
CA VAL A 129 -20.53 4.54 -15.77
C VAL A 129 -19.55 5.71 -15.84
N LEU A 130 -18.66 5.74 -16.82
CA LEU A 130 -17.79 6.89 -17.11
C LEU A 130 -18.60 8.06 -17.71
N GLU A 131 -19.73 7.76 -18.38
CA GLU A 131 -20.68 8.77 -18.85
C GLU A 131 -21.49 9.39 -17.71
N ASP A 132 -21.71 8.64 -16.58
CA ASP A 132 -22.32 9.15 -15.36
C ASP A 132 -21.36 9.00 -14.14
N PRO A 133 -20.48 10.00 -13.91
CA PRO A 133 -19.56 9.99 -12.78
C PRO A 133 -20.22 9.85 -11.40
N VAL A 134 -21.49 10.27 -11.27
CA VAL A 134 -22.23 10.21 -10.00
C VAL A 134 -22.65 8.77 -9.68
N GLU A 135 -23.11 8.02 -10.66
CA GLU A 135 -23.49 6.61 -10.47
C GLU A 135 -22.24 5.73 -10.25
N PHE A 136 -21.14 6.01 -10.95
CA PHE A 136 -19.86 5.37 -10.67
C PHE A 136 -19.41 5.64 -9.23
N GLU A 137 -19.45 6.89 -8.79
CA GLU A 137 -19.09 7.27 -7.41
C GLU A 137 -19.97 6.51 -6.39
N LYS A 138 -21.29 6.44 -6.61
CA LYS A 138 -22.20 5.70 -5.73
C LYS A 138 -21.87 4.21 -5.69
N ARG A 139 -21.62 3.60 -6.83
CA ARG A 139 -21.28 2.17 -6.94
C ARG A 139 -19.92 1.88 -6.30
N PHE A 140 -18.93 2.70 -6.59
CA PHE A 140 -17.60 2.65 -6.00
C PHE A 140 -17.64 2.79 -4.47
N ARG A 141 -18.40 3.78 -3.95
CA ARG A 141 -18.61 3.93 -2.50
C ARG A 141 -19.32 2.74 -1.87
N ARG A 142 -20.30 2.14 -2.55
CA ARG A 142 -20.94 0.91 -2.05
C ARG A 142 -19.96 -0.26 -1.98
N SER A 143 -19.08 -0.38 -2.94
CA SER A 143 -18.03 -1.42 -2.93
C SER A 143 -16.99 -1.18 -1.84
N LEU A 144 -16.55 0.06 -1.66
CA LEU A 144 -15.66 0.46 -0.56
C LEU A 144 -16.31 0.28 0.81
N GLY A 145 -17.55 0.70 0.97
CA GLY A 145 -18.29 0.57 2.24
C GLY A 145 -18.53 -0.88 2.67
N LYS A 146 -18.58 -1.81 1.72
CA LYS A 146 -18.71 -3.25 2.01
C LYS A 146 -17.39 -3.95 2.34
N GLN A 147 -16.26 -3.44 1.85
CA GLN A 147 -14.99 -4.17 1.95
C GLN A 147 -13.88 -3.42 2.72
N ARG A 148 -13.79 -2.10 2.70
CA ARG A 148 -12.62 -1.39 3.24
C ARG A 148 -12.91 -0.20 4.16
N GLY A 149 -14.07 0.44 4.14
CA GLY A 149 -14.37 1.62 4.96
C GLY A 149 -13.38 2.79 4.78
N LEU A 150 -13.58 3.87 5.51
CA LEU A 150 -12.75 5.05 5.45
C LEU A 150 -11.48 4.91 6.29
N THR A 151 -10.39 5.50 5.82
CA THR A 151 -9.20 5.81 6.61
C THR A 151 -9.28 7.27 7.07
N LEU A 152 -9.33 7.48 8.38
CA LEU A 152 -9.19 8.80 8.98
C LEU A 152 -7.72 9.03 9.36
N ARG A 153 -7.12 10.09 8.80
CA ARG A 153 -5.78 10.55 9.19
C ARG A 153 -5.89 11.87 9.93
N LEU A 154 -5.23 11.99 11.05
CA LEU A 154 -5.18 13.26 11.77
C LEU A 154 -3.94 13.36 12.67
N ASP A 155 -3.48 14.59 12.87
CA ASP A 155 -2.47 14.89 13.87
C ASP A 155 -3.15 15.19 15.20
N VAL A 156 -2.83 14.40 16.21
CA VAL A 156 -3.35 14.61 17.58
C VAL A 156 -2.67 15.78 18.29
N ILE A 157 -1.55 16.24 17.76
CA ILE A 157 -0.79 17.38 18.24
C ILE A 157 -0.01 17.99 17.08
N ASN A 158 0.31 19.28 17.12
CA ASN A 158 1.13 19.96 16.12
C ASN A 158 2.59 20.11 16.55
N LYS A 159 3.14 19.14 17.26
CA LYS A 159 4.52 19.19 17.82
C LYS A 159 5.28 17.90 17.58
N CYS A 160 6.58 18.05 17.50
CA CYS A 160 7.55 16.97 17.56
C CYS A 160 8.63 17.32 18.58
N ASN A 161 9.24 16.32 19.19
CA ASN A 161 10.37 16.49 20.11
C ASN A 161 11.74 16.40 19.39
N LEU A 162 11.75 16.13 18.08
CA LEU A 162 12.95 16.08 17.23
C LEU A 162 12.94 17.19 16.18
N ARG A 163 14.14 17.44 15.60
CA ARG A 163 14.38 18.43 14.54
C ARG A 163 15.14 17.78 13.38
N CYS A 164 14.54 16.74 12.79
CA CYS A 164 15.17 15.98 11.70
C CYS A 164 15.52 16.91 10.53
N VAL A 165 16.70 16.73 9.93
CA VAL A 165 17.26 17.63 8.91
C VAL A 165 16.41 17.76 7.65
N MET A 166 15.58 16.76 7.34
CA MET A 166 14.70 16.72 6.18
C MET A 166 13.22 17.03 6.52
N CYS A 167 12.94 17.49 7.73
CA CYS A 167 11.57 17.69 8.22
C CYS A 167 11.27 19.16 8.44
N HIS A 168 10.03 19.58 8.27
CA HIS A 168 9.60 20.94 8.56
C HIS A 168 9.88 21.40 10.01
N PHE A 169 10.04 20.46 10.95
CA PHE A 169 10.47 20.78 12.33
C PHE A 169 11.93 21.21 12.44
N SER A 170 12.73 21.13 11.39
CA SER A 170 14.05 21.78 11.33
C SER A 170 13.94 23.31 11.32
N ASP A 171 12.83 23.85 10.82
CA ASP A 171 12.53 25.28 10.82
C ASP A 171 12.11 25.77 12.22
N ASP A 172 12.76 26.81 12.70
CA ASP A 172 12.49 27.42 13.99
C ASP A 172 11.08 27.99 14.11
N ALA A 173 10.51 28.54 13.04
CA ALA A 173 9.16 29.08 13.06
C ALA A 173 8.12 27.97 13.26
N VAL A 174 8.31 26.82 12.61
CA VAL A 174 7.47 25.65 12.78
C VAL A 174 7.65 25.02 14.16
N PHE A 175 8.90 24.84 14.58
CA PHE A 175 9.22 24.22 15.87
C PHE A 175 8.71 25.02 17.06
N LYS A 176 8.79 26.35 16.99
CA LYS A 176 8.37 27.29 18.04
C LYS A 176 6.89 27.70 17.96
N ARG A 177 6.15 27.27 16.94
CA ARG A 177 4.72 27.59 16.80
C ARG A 177 3.92 27.24 18.07
N PRO A 178 2.80 27.93 18.39
CA PRO A 178 1.97 27.59 19.53
C PRO A 178 1.49 26.15 19.49
N THR A 179 1.51 25.49 20.64
CA THR A 179 1.06 24.10 20.74
C THR A 179 -0.46 24.02 20.61
N ARG A 180 -0.93 23.20 19.68
CA ARG A 180 -2.33 22.78 19.54
C ARG A 180 -2.39 21.28 19.75
N GLN A 181 -3.38 20.81 20.51
CA GLN A 181 -3.61 19.41 20.76
C GLN A 181 -5.11 19.12 20.62
N LEU A 182 -5.42 18.02 19.99
CA LEU A 182 -6.76 17.49 19.96
C LEU A 182 -7.03 16.84 21.31
N THR A 183 -7.98 17.38 22.07
CA THR A 183 -8.39 16.76 23.33
C THR A 183 -9.16 15.46 23.08
N THR A 184 -9.19 14.57 24.07
CA THR A 184 -9.98 13.33 23.96
C THR A 184 -11.43 13.62 23.62
N THR A 185 -12.05 14.61 24.27
CA THR A 185 -13.46 14.98 24.05
C THR A 185 -13.71 15.55 22.63
N GLU A 186 -12.78 16.34 22.09
CA GLU A 186 -12.87 16.82 20.71
C GLU A 186 -12.73 15.68 19.73
N PHE A 187 -11.79 14.74 19.98
CA PHE A 187 -11.65 13.55 19.17
C PHE A 187 -12.92 12.68 19.18
N GLU A 188 -13.50 12.44 20.38
CA GLU A 188 -14.74 11.68 20.53
C GLU A 188 -15.86 12.29 19.69
N LYS A 189 -16.09 13.61 19.81
CA LYS A 189 -17.12 14.30 19.02
C LYS A 189 -16.90 14.16 17.51
N LEU A 190 -15.68 14.39 17.06
CA LEU A 190 -15.32 14.29 15.65
C LEU A 190 -15.48 12.87 15.13
N PHE A 191 -15.10 11.88 15.95
CA PHE A 191 -15.15 10.49 15.56
C PHE A 191 -16.59 9.95 15.56
N ASP A 192 -17.42 10.36 16.51
CA ASP A 192 -18.84 9.96 16.58
C ASP A 192 -19.63 10.34 15.32
N GLU A 193 -19.22 11.39 14.59
CA GLU A 193 -19.87 11.81 13.33
C GLU A 193 -19.63 10.82 12.19
N ILE A 194 -18.44 10.20 12.10
CA ILE A 194 -18.04 9.37 10.95
C ILE A 194 -17.63 7.95 11.34
N GLY A 195 -17.52 7.67 12.63
CA GLY A 195 -17.00 6.40 13.16
C GLY A 195 -17.55 5.14 12.52
N PRO A 196 -18.89 5.02 12.27
CA PRO A 196 -19.46 3.85 11.61
C PRO A 196 -18.87 3.54 10.22
N SER A 197 -18.35 4.56 9.53
CA SER A 197 -17.73 4.43 8.21
C SER A 197 -16.20 4.21 8.27
N VAL A 198 -15.58 4.44 9.44
CA VAL A 198 -14.13 4.36 9.62
C VAL A 198 -13.72 2.92 9.92
N ARG A 199 -12.68 2.45 9.25
CA ARG A 199 -12.05 1.14 9.50
C ARG A 199 -10.60 1.27 9.93
N ASN A 200 -9.98 2.38 9.61
CA ASN A 200 -8.60 2.65 9.98
C ASN A 200 -8.42 4.08 10.46
N VAL A 201 -7.70 4.28 11.56
CA VAL A 201 -7.33 5.60 12.09
C VAL A 201 -5.82 5.69 12.16
N MET A 202 -5.25 6.64 11.40
CA MET A 202 -3.84 7.00 11.46
C MET A 202 -3.70 8.27 12.31
N LEU A 203 -3.16 8.14 13.51
CA LEU A 203 -3.03 9.22 14.51
C LEU A 203 -1.74 10.04 14.35
N SER A 204 -1.22 10.14 13.14
CA SER A 204 -0.10 11.01 12.79
C SER A 204 -0.04 11.24 11.30
N CYS A 205 0.19 12.47 10.89
CA CYS A 205 0.38 12.85 9.50
C CYS A 205 1.78 13.44 9.28
N GLY A 206 2.30 14.19 10.25
CA GLY A 206 3.61 14.83 10.17
C GLY A 206 4.24 15.11 11.53
N ASP A 207 3.50 14.95 12.60
CA ASP A 207 3.89 15.29 13.96
C ASP A 207 4.23 14.03 14.80
N GLU A 208 4.72 14.18 16.03
CA GLU A 208 5.01 13.05 16.92
C GLU A 208 3.84 12.83 17.90
N PRO A 209 3.02 11.79 17.72
CA PRO A 209 1.81 11.59 18.53
C PRO A 209 2.12 11.32 20.01
N LEU A 210 3.28 10.73 20.34
CA LEU A 210 3.67 10.43 21.72
C LEU A 210 3.98 11.69 22.55
N VAL A 211 4.05 12.88 21.93
CA VAL A 211 4.13 14.17 22.64
C VAL A 211 2.77 14.60 23.18
N SER A 212 1.67 14.10 22.62
CA SER A 212 0.33 14.49 23.05
C SER A 212 -0.05 13.86 24.39
N LYS A 213 -0.43 14.69 25.37
CA LYS A 213 -0.98 14.20 26.64
C LYS A 213 -2.38 13.57 26.50
N HIS A 214 -3.06 13.79 25.39
CA HIS A 214 -4.41 13.27 25.13
C HIS A 214 -4.41 11.97 24.34
N LEU A 215 -3.26 11.57 23.74
CA LEU A 215 -3.16 10.31 23.00
C LEU A 215 -3.62 9.09 23.83
N PRO A 216 -3.26 8.95 25.14
CA PRO A 216 -3.74 7.83 25.94
C PRO A 216 -5.27 7.71 25.98
N GLY A 217 -5.96 8.80 26.23
CA GLY A 217 -7.43 8.83 26.25
C GLY A 217 -8.06 8.52 24.89
N ILE A 218 -7.45 8.98 23.80
CA ILE A 218 -7.90 8.69 22.43
C ILE A 218 -7.77 7.19 22.13
N LEU A 219 -6.63 6.57 22.46
CA LEU A 219 -6.42 5.14 22.27
C LEU A 219 -7.40 4.30 23.10
N GLU A 220 -7.63 4.68 24.37
CA GLU A 220 -8.59 4.01 25.25
C GLU A 220 -10.03 4.16 24.79
N TYR A 221 -10.41 5.34 24.27
CA TYR A 221 -11.73 5.56 23.66
C TYR A 221 -11.94 4.63 22.46
N LEU A 222 -11.01 4.63 21.51
CA LEU A 222 -11.09 3.78 20.31
C LEU A 222 -11.16 2.29 20.70
N ALA A 223 -10.26 1.83 21.56
CA ALA A 223 -10.24 0.43 21.99
C ALA A 223 -11.54 -0.03 22.67
N ARG A 224 -12.17 0.85 23.44
CA ARG A 224 -13.40 0.55 24.18
C ARG A 224 -14.66 0.67 23.34
N LYS A 225 -14.75 1.69 22.48
CA LYS A 225 -15.98 2.04 21.75
C LYS A 225 -15.99 1.52 20.32
N HIS A 226 -14.83 1.35 19.73
CA HIS A 226 -14.64 1.01 18.32
C HIS A 226 -13.54 -0.07 18.14
N PRO A 227 -13.68 -1.25 18.79
CA PRO A 227 -12.66 -2.30 18.75
C PRO A 227 -12.43 -2.87 17.34
N GLU A 228 -13.36 -2.64 16.40
CA GLU A 228 -13.27 -3.02 15.00
C GLU A 228 -12.35 -2.09 14.18
N VAL A 229 -12.02 -0.91 14.71
CA VAL A 229 -11.20 0.08 14.02
C VAL A 229 -9.71 -0.23 14.22
N ALA A 230 -8.98 -0.35 13.13
CA ALA A 230 -7.54 -0.51 13.18
C ALA A 230 -6.88 0.85 13.53
N ILE A 231 -6.10 0.86 14.62
CA ILE A 231 -5.38 2.03 15.09
C ILE A 231 -3.93 1.94 14.65
N GLU A 232 -3.46 2.98 13.96
CA GLU A 232 -2.08 3.07 13.48
C GLU A 232 -1.49 4.44 13.81
N PHE A 233 -0.19 4.52 14.00
CA PHE A 233 0.53 5.80 14.04
C PHE A 233 2.01 5.63 13.72
N CYS A 234 2.59 6.72 13.20
CA CYS A 234 4.01 6.86 12.98
C CYS A 234 4.67 7.46 14.23
N THR A 235 5.86 7.00 14.59
CA THR A 235 6.59 7.52 15.74
C THR A 235 8.10 7.43 15.54
N ASN A 236 8.82 8.40 16.11
CA ASN A 236 10.27 8.37 16.22
C ASN A 236 10.76 7.47 17.38
N ALA A 237 9.87 6.83 18.12
CA ALA A 237 10.09 5.91 19.23
C ALA A 237 10.85 6.47 20.45
N THR A 238 11.27 7.73 20.46
CA THR A 238 12.04 8.29 21.59
C THR A 238 11.25 8.33 22.90
N LEU A 239 9.93 8.56 22.82
CA LEU A 239 9.04 8.69 23.98
C LEU A 239 8.30 7.40 24.35
N MET A 240 8.61 6.28 23.72
CA MET A 240 7.94 5.00 23.91
C MET A 240 8.41 4.24 25.17
N ARG A 241 8.27 4.88 26.33
CA ARG A 241 8.62 4.33 27.65
C ARG A 241 7.63 3.24 28.09
N ALA A 242 7.94 2.50 29.17
CA ALA A 242 7.11 1.39 29.66
C ALA A 242 5.60 1.70 29.73
N PRO A 243 5.11 2.80 30.34
CA PRO A 243 3.67 3.09 30.39
C PRO A 243 3.02 3.22 29.02
N ILE A 244 3.76 3.74 28.02
CA ILE A 244 3.29 3.88 26.64
C ILE A 244 3.27 2.53 25.94
N ARG A 245 4.28 1.68 26.14
CA ARG A 245 4.30 0.31 25.60
C ARG A 245 3.13 -0.51 26.15
N ASP A 246 2.87 -0.44 27.46
CA ASP A 246 1.73 -1.11 28.09
C ASP A 246 0.38 -0.58 27.53
N LEU A 247 0.27 0.72 27.30
CA LEU A 247 -0.90 1.34 26.68
C LEU A 247 -1.11 0.81 25.27
N ILE A 248 -0.08 0.80 24.43
CA ILE A 248 -0.12 0.29 23.06
C ILE A 248 -0.62 -1.16 23.03
N MET A 249 -0.09 -2.00 23.92
CA MET A 249 -0.47 -3.42 24.01
C MET A 249 -1.92 -3.60 24.45
N ARG A 250 -2.36 -2.93 25.53
CA ARG A 250 -3.72 -3.11 26.07
C ARG A 250 -4.81 -2.46 25.22
N THR A 251 -4.48 -1.44 24.40
CA THR A 251 -5.44 -0.80 23.48
C THR A 251 -5.48 -1.45 22.10
N GLY A 252 -4.65 -2.47 21.87
CA GLY A 252 -4.69 -3.26 20.65
C GLY A 252 -4.32 -2.47 19.39
N VAL A 253 -3.39 -1.50 19.51
CA VAL A 253 -2.85 -0.80 18.34
C VAL A 253 -2.49 -1.82 17.26
N ALA A 254 -3.02 -1.62 16.05
CA ALA A 254 -2.87 -2.58 14.97
C ALA A 254 -1.49 -2.52 14.33
N ARG A 255 -0.94 -1.30 14.16
CA ARG A 255 0.33 -1.07 13.47
C ARG A 255 1.07 0.13 14.04
N LEU A 256 2.39 0.01 14.14
CA LEU A 256 3.32 1.10 14.43
C LEU A 256 4.29 1.28 13.27
N LEU A 257 4.45 2.52 12.83
CA LEU A 257 5.39 2.88 11.79
C LEU A 257 6.57 3.59 12.44
N PHE A 258 7.70 2.90 12.57
CA PHE A 258 8.91 3.43 13.18
C PHE A 258 9.73 4.20 12.15
N SER A 259 10.05 5.44 12.47
CA SER A 259 10.83 6.30 11.59
C SER A 259 12.31 6.22 11.97
N ILE A 260 13.12 5.50 11.19
CA ILE A 260 14.55 5.30 11.38
C ILE A 260 15.26 5.45 10.03
N ASP A 261 16.26 6.33 9.93
CA ASP A 261 16.90 6.68 8.67
C ASP A 261 18.41 6.35 8.62
N ALA A 262 18.89 5.54 9.55
CA ALA A 262 20.25 5.03 9.54
C ALA A 262 20.40 3.84 10.50
N VAL A 263 21.47 3.09 10.32
CA VAL A 263 21.86 1.96 11.16
C VAL A 263 22.91 2.40 12.18
N SER A 264 23.85 3.21 11.76
CA SER A 264 24.91 3.70 12.64
C SER A 264 24.40 4.84 13.53
N LYS A 265 24.84 4.85 14.79
CA LYS A 265 24.52 5.90 15.76
C LYS A 265 24.88 7.29 15.27
N PRO A 266 26.11 7.55 14.76
CA PRO A 266 26.49 8.91 14.35
C PRO A 266 25.59 9.44 13.23
N LEU A 267 25.24 8.60 12.26
CA LEU A 267 24.41 9.01 11.13
C LEU A 267 22.95 9.21 11.56
N LEU A 268 22.37 8.30 12.36
CA LEU A 268 21.02 8.45 12.85
C LEU A 268 20.83 9.73 13.65
N GLU A 269 21.72 10.00 14.61
CA GLU A 269 21.64 11.19 15.47
C GLU A 269 21.91 12.49 14.69
N SER A 270 22.71 12.44 13.63
CA SER A 270 22.94 13.58 12.73
C SER A 270 21.73 13.90 11.85
N ILE A 271 20.98 12.89 11.43
CA ILE A 271 19.76 13.04 10.62
C ILE A 271 18.57 13.41 11.50
N ARG A 272 18.37 12.67 12.59
CA ARG A 272 17.25 12.85 13.51
C ARG A 272 17.68 13.63 14.74
N VAL A 273 18.01 14.89 14.52
CA VAL A 273 18.55 15.79 15.55
C VAL A 273 17.67 15.83 16.80
N GLY A 274 18.28 15.49 17.93
CA GLY A 274 17.62 15.37 19.24
C GLY A 274 17.22 13.95 19.63
N CYS A 275 17.42 12.95 18.77
CA CYS A 275 17.26 11.56 19.16
C CYS A 275 18.54 11.02 19.86
N HIS A 276 18.36 9.96 20.63
CA HIS A 276 19.44 9.16 21.20
C HIS A 276 19.27 7.73 20.69
N TYR A 277 20.26 7.23 19.97
CA TYR A 277 20.24 5.93 19.29
C TYR A 277 19.81 4.80 20.20
N GLU A 278 20.49 4.65 21.37
CA GLU A 278 20.24 3.57 22.32
C GLU A 278 18.82 3.61 22.89
N GLN A 279 18.27 4.82 23.07
CA GLN A 279 16.90 5.00 23.53
C GLN A 279 15.88 4.56 22.48
N VAL A 280 16.09 4.92 21.22
CA VAL A 280 15.19 4.54 20.11
C VAL A 280 15.20 3.04 19.94
N ILE A 281 16.38 2.44 19.76
CA ILE A 281 16.53 1.00 19.53
C ILE A 281 16.05 0.22 20.75
N GLY A 282 16.45 0.60 21.97
CA GLY A 282 16.03 -0.04 23.20
C GLY A 282 14.52 0.01 23.44
N ASN A 283 13.85 1.11 23.08
CA ASN A 283 12.40 1.22 23.18
C ASN A 283 11.67 0.27 22.21
N ILE A 284 12.17 0.13 20.98
CA ILE A 284 11.59 -0.77 19.98
C ILE A 284 11.80 -2.22 20.38
N MET A 285 13.03 -2.58 20.79
CA MET A 285 13.34 -3.94 21.30
C MET A 285 12.44 -4.30 22.50
N ALA A 286 12.30 -3.39 23.46
CA ALA A 286 11.46 -3.65 24.64
C ALA A 286 9.97 -3.85 24.28
N LEU A 287 9.44 -3.17 23.25
CA LEU A 287 8.07 -3.43 22.78
C LEU A 287 7.99 -4.75 21.99
N ARG A 288 9.02 -5.08 21.17
CA ARG A 288 9.12 -6.38 20.49
C ARG A 288 9.07 -7.52 21.51
N ASP A 289 9.91 -7.44 22.53
CA ASP A 289 10.03 -8.47 23.56
C ASP A 289 8.73 -8.60 24.36
N LEU A 290 8.09 -7.47 24.72
CA LEU A 290 6.78 -7.47 25.37
C LEU A 290 5.72 -8.15 24.49
N ARG A 291 5.69 -7.87 23.17
CA ARG A 291 4.80 -8.52 22.21
C ARG A 291 5.03 -10.03 22.16
N GLN A 292 6.28 -10.48 22.16
CA GLN A 292 6.65 -11.88 22.16
C GLN A 292 6.25 -12.56 23.48
N CYS A 293 6.54 -11.97 24.63
CA CYS A 293 6.16 -12.49 25.94
C CYS A 293 4.63 -12.63 26.09
N CYS A 294 3.86 -11.74 25.48
CA CYS A 294 2.40 -11.84 25.46
C CYS A 294 1.85 -12.83 24.43
N GLY A 295 2.67 -13.40 23.55
CA GLY A 295 2.27 -14.33 22.51
C GLY A 295 1.36 -13.71 21.45
N VAL A 296 1.44 -12.39 21.22
CA VAL A 296 0.57 -11.66 20.28
C VAL A 296 1.36 -11.12 19.09
N ARG A 297 0.68 -10.99 17.94
CA ARG A 297 1.29 -10.43 16.72
C ARG A 297 1.15 -8.90 16.61
N ARG A 298 0.19 -8.30 17.31
CA ARG A 298 -0.04 -6.85 17.28
C ARG A 298 0.71 -6.15 18.41
N PRO A 299 1.17 -4.89 18.16
CA PRO A 299 1.13 -4.15 16.88
C PRO A 299 2.09 -4.72 15.84
N ALA A 300 1.70 -4.65 14.56
CA ALA A 300 2.59 -4.91 13.45
C ALA A 300 3.67 -3.81 13.38
N PHE A 301 4.91 -4.16 13.13
CA PHE A 301 6.03 -3.22 13.05
C PHE A 301 6.36 -2.94 11.58
N VAL A 302 6.18 -1.69 11.17
CA VAL A 302 6.59 -1.19 9.87
C VAL A 302 7.72 -0.19 10.09
N PHE A 303 8.80 -0.30 9.34
CA PHE A 303 9.92 0.62 9.45
C PHE A 303 9.93 1.54 8.24
N ASN A 304 9.90 2.84 8.48
CA ASN A 304 10.04 3.88 7.45
C ASN A 304 11.48 4.34 7.39
N PHE A 305 12.06 4.36 6.20
CA PHE A 305 13.38 4.88 5.92
C PHE A 305 13.30 5.89 4.78
N VAL A 306 13.61 7.15 5.06
CA VAL A 306 13.73 8.19 4.04
C VAL A 306 15.12 8.14 3.45
N MET A 307 15.21 7.69 2.20
CA MET A 307 16.47 7.57 1.47
C MET A 307 16.97 8.92 1.01
N MET A 308 18.19 9.23 1.37
CA MET A 308 18.93 10.44 1.03
C MET A 308 20.33 10.07 0.53
N ASN A 309 20.99 10.97 -0.17
CA ASN A 309 22.34 10.73 -0.66
C ASN A 309 23.33 10.40 0.48
N ARG A 310 23.13 11.02 1.65
CA ARG A 310 23.98 10.83 2.85
C ARG A 310 23.76 9.49 3.58
N ASN A 311 22.62 8.80 3.40
CA ASN A 311 22.29 7.57 4.16
C ASN A 311 21.98 6.34 3.31
N ILE A 312 21.90 6.46 1.98
CA ILE A 312 21.50 5.34 1.12
C ILE A 312 22.46 4.14 1.24
N HIS A 313 23.74 4.37 1.56
CA HIS A 313 24.75 3.34 1.74
C HIS A 313 24.46 2.45 2.96
N GLU A 314 23.73 2.92 3.96
CA GLU A 314 23.31 2.10 5.10
C GLU A 314 21.97 1.37 4.87
N ALA A 315 21.26 1.64 3.78
CA ALA A 315 19.94 1.07 3.53
C ALA A 315 19.91 -0.46 3.37
N PRO A 316 20.89 -1.13 2.71
CA PRO A 316 20.95 -2.59 2.69
C PRO A 316 21.11 -3.17 4.09
N ALA A 317 21.96 -2.55 4.87
CA ALA A 317 22.21 -2.87 6.26
C ALA A 317 20.99 -2.69 7.15
N PHE A 318 20.20 -1.67 6.85
CA PHE A 318 18.96 -1.39 7.57
C PHE A 318 17.95 -2.53 7.45
N VAL A 319 17.92 -3.27 6.35
CA VAL A 319 17.05 -4.45 6.18
C VAL A 319 17.31 -5.49 7.28
N ARG A 320 18.58 -5.76 7.59
CA ARG A 320 18.97 -6.67 8.68
C ARG A 320 18.56 -6.13 10.05
N MET A 321 18.87 -4.87 10.31
CA MET A 321 18.50 -4.24 11.56
C MET A 321 16.99 -4.28 11.78
N ALA A 322 16.20 -3.96 10.78
CA ALA A 322 14.75 -3.99 10.83
C ALA A 322 14.22 -5.41 11.13
N GLN A 323 14.80 -6.45 10.49
CA GLN A 323 14.46 -7.84 10.78
C GLN A 323 14.71 -8.20 12.25
N VAL A 324 15.89 -7.87 12.78
CA VAL A 324 16.24 -8.10 14.20
C VAL A 324 15.27 -7.36 15.12
N LEU A 325 14.87 -6.15 14.76
CA LEU A 325 13.89 -5.37 15.51
C LEU A 325 12.45 -5.88 15.37
N GLY A 326 12.20 -6.92 14.57
CA GLY A 326 10.91 -7.56 14.42
C GLY A 326 10.01 -6.91 13.37
N ALA A 327 10.59 -6.38 12.29
CA ALA A 327 9.86 -5.81 11.18
C ALA A 327 8.94 -6.83 10.50
N GLU A 328 7.71 -6.44 10.25
CA GLU A 328 6.80 -7.14 9.34
C GLU A 328 6.90 -6.60 7.92
N SER A 329 7.31 -5.33 7.77
CA SER A 329 7.66 -4.75 6.48
C SER A 329 8.52 -3.48 6.65
N ILE A 330 9.20 -3.10 5.56
CA ILE A 330 9.97 -1.86 5.48
C ILE A 330 9.40 -0.99 4.35
N ASP A 331 9.24 0.30 4.61
CA ASP A 331 8.78 1.30 3.63
C ASP A 331 9.94 2.27 3.34
N PHE A 332 10.66 2.02 2.26
CA PHE A 332 11.69 2.92 1.75
C PHE A 332 11.06 4.02 0.91
N ARG A 333 11.42 5.27 1.16
CA ARG A 333 10.89 6.43 0.45
C ARG A 333 12.00 7.36 0.02
N HIS A 334 11.88 7.94 -1.16
CA HIS A 334 12.72 9.07 -1.50
C HIS A 334 12.42 10.26 -0.59
N LEU A 335 13.44 11.05 -0.33
CA LEU A 335 13.25 12.40 0.20
C LEU A 335 12.41 13.20 -0.80
N VAL A 336 11.31 13.77 -0.32
CA VAL A 336 10.43 14.61 -1.14
C VAL A 336 10.81 16.07 -0.91
N PRO A 337 11.14 16.83 -1.96
CA PRO A 337 11.54 18.23 -1.85
C PRO A 337 10.32 19.12 -1.58
N ILE A 338 9.92 19.25 -0.31
CA ILE A 338 8.83 20.13 0.13
C ILE A 338 9.42 21.31 0.89
N GLY A 339 9.06 22.52 0.47
CA GLY A 339 9.56 23.75 1.11
C GLY A 339 11.08 23.90 1.01
N THR A 340 11.70 24.40 2.06
CA THR A 340 13.15 24.67 2.16
C THR A 340 13.84 23.80 3.22
N TYR A 341 13.21 22.73 3.65
CA TYR A 341 13.64 21.93 4.82
C TYR A 341 14.65 20.82 4.47
N PHE A 342 15.15 20.76 3.26
CA PHE A 342 16.08 19.71 2.80
C PHE A 342 17.31 20.33 2.16
N SER A 343 18.42 19.59 2.14
CA SER A 343 19.56 19.92 1.29
C SER A 343 19.35 19.34 -0.10
N PRO A 344 19.53 20.11 -1.18
CA PRO A 344 19.55 19.57 -2.53
C PRO A 344 20.54 18.42 -2.71
N ASP A 345 21.69 18.45 -2.02
CA ASP A 345 22.71 17.41 -2.04
C ASP A 345 22.21 16.06 -1.49
N ASP A 346 21.08 16.05 -0.79
CA ASP A 346 20.46 14.83 -0.28
C ASP A 346 19.48 14.16 -1.24
N LEU A 347 19.16 14.81 -2.36
CA LEU A 347 18.22 14.26 -3.34
C LEU A 347 18.91 13.18 -4.18
N LEU A 348 18.34 11.98 -4.15
CA LEU A 348 18.80 10.86 -4.98
C LEU A 348 18.46 11.01 -6.46
N SER A 349 17.58 11.95 -6.83
CA SER A 349 17.38 12.35 -8.22
C SER A 349 18.62 12.99 -8.85
N GLU A 350 19.51 13.57 -8.05
CA GLU A 350 20.79 14.12 -8.50
C GLU A 350 21.87 13.04 -8.66
N GLU A 351 21.68 11.87 -8.03
CA GLU A 351 22.58 10.71 -8.04
C GLU A 351 21.83 9.42 -8.43
N PRO A 352 21.16 9.39 -9.61
CA PRO A 352 20.24 8.30 -9.97
C PRO A 352 20.94 6.94 -10.09
N ALA A 353 22.17 6.91 -10.59
CA ALA A 353 22.96 5.67 -10.70
C ALA A 353 23.33 5.10 -9.33
N LYS A 354 23.66 5.96 -8.37
CA LYS A 354 23.93 5.56 -6.98
C LYS A 354 22.69 4.95 -6.33
N TYR A 355 21.51 5.58 -6.54
CA TYR A 355 20.26 5.00 -6.06
C TYR A 355 20.01 3.61 -6.65
N ASN A 356 20.15 3.45 -7.98
CA ASN A 356 19.90 2.18 -8.65
C ASN A 356 20.85 1.07 -8.16
N TYR A 357 22.09 1.40 -7.89
CA TYR A 357 23.07 0.47 -7.28
C TYR A 357 22.57 -0.02 -5.90
N TYR A 358 22.34 0.89 -4.96
CA TYR A 358 21.89 0.51 -3.61
C TYR A 358 20.49 -0.10 -3.59
N ARG A 359 19.64 0.27 -4.54
CA ARG A 359 18.34 -0.37 -4.73
C ARG A 359 18.48 -1.87 -4.97
N GLN A 360 19.45 -2.27 -5.78
CA GLN A 360 19.73 -3.67 -6.04
C GLN A 360 20.22 -4.38 -4.77
N GLU A 361 21.17 -3.79 -4.06
CA GLU A 361 21.68 -4.30 -2.78
C GLU A 361 20.57 -4.48 -1.73
N ILE A 362 19.65 -3.50 -1.62
CA ILE A 362 18.47 -3.58 -0.72
C ILE A 362 17.59 -4.77 -1.10
N LEU A 363 17.31 -4.97 -2.39
CA LEU A 363 16.47 -6.08 -2.86
C LEU A 363 17.12 -7.44 -2.62
N GLU A 364 18.41 -7.57 -2.87
CA GLU A 364 19.17 -8.80 -2.62
C GLU A 364 19.14 -9.17 -1.14
N GLU A 365 19.38 -8.19 -0.26
CA GLU A 365 19.35 -8.42 1.17
C GLU A 365 17.94 -8.75 1.69
N ALA A 366 16.93 -8.04 1.21
CA ALA A 366 15.54 -8.31 1.57
C ALA A 366 15.09 -9.72 1.11
N ASN A 367 15.46 -10.11 -0.09
CA ASN A 367 15.18 -11.46 -0.61
C ASN A 367 15.91 -12.53 0.22
N ARG A 368 17.16 -12.29 0.57
CA ARG A 368 17.97 -13.20 1.39
C ARG A 368 17.35 -13.42 2.78
N LEU A 369 16.80 -12.36 3.38
CA LEU A 369 16.23 -12.38 4.73
C LEU A 369 14.72 -12.65 4.76
N GLY A 370 14.05 -12.66 3.60
CA GLY A 370 12.60 -12.83 3.53
C GLY A 370 11.81 -11.66 4.12
N VAL A 371 12.35 -10.44 4.13
CA VAL A 371 11.71 -9.24 4.69
C VAL A 371 10.89 -8.54 3.62
N PRO A 372 9.57 -8.43 3.76
CA PRO A 372 8.74 -7.66 2.84
C PRO A 372 9.12 -6.18 2.88
N LEU A 373 9.22 -5.54 1.71
CA LEU A 373 9.49 -4.11 1.66
C LEU A 373 8.78 -3.43 0.49
N TYR A 374 8.56 -2.12 0.63
CA TYR A 374 8.29 -1.22 -0.47
C TYR A 374 9.57 -0.46 -0.82
N LEU A 375 9.90 -0.42 -2.10
CA LEU A 375 11.07 0.30 -2.62
C LEU A 375 10.66 0.99 -3.93
N PRO A 376 10.91 2.31 -4.08
CA PRO A 376 10.57 3.02 -5.30
C PRO A 376 11.21 2.38 -6.55
N PRO A 377 10.61 2.57 -7.74
CA PRO A 377 11.19 2.06 -8.99
C PRO A 377 12.59 2.64 -9.23
N PRO A 378 13.43 1.99 -10.04
CA PRO A 378 14.72 2.55 -10.43
C PRO A 378 14.52 3.82 -11.27
N PHE A 379 15.53 4.69 -11.28
CA PHE A 379 15.58 5.77 -12.24
C PHE A 379 15.97 5.22 -13.62
N GLU A 380 15.28 5.66 -14.65
CA GLU A 380 15.59 5.31 -16.04
C GLU A 380 16.87 6.04 -16.50
N ASP A 381 17.59 5.47 -17.44
CA ASP A 381 18.80 6.05 -18.08
C ASP A 381 19.89 6.54 -17.09
N ALA A 382 19.99 5.92 -15.92
CA ALA A 382 20.84 6.39 -14.83
C ALA A 382 22.35 6.11 -15.00
N GLY A 383 22.74 5.29 -15.97
CA GLY A 383 24.14 4.85 -16.12
C GLY A 383 24.60 3.86 -15.03
N GLU A 384 25.91 3.61 -14.99
CA GLU A 384 26.53 2.75 -13.97
C GLU A 384 27.18 3.59 -12.86
N TRP A 385 27.14 3.09 -11.64
CA TRP A 385 27.80 3.68 -10.48
C TRP A 385 28.40 2.56 -9.62
N PHE A 386 29.58 2.80 -9.08
CA PHE A 386 30.25 1.87 -8.18
C PHE A 386 30.68 2.61 -6.92
N PRO A 387 30.56 1.99 -5.74
CA PRO A 387 31.00 2.62 -4.51
C PRO A 387 32.50 2.93 -4.58
N PRO A 388 32.93 4.12 -4.10
CA PRO A 388 34.34 4.44 -3.98
C PRO A 388 35.08 3.39 -3.16
N ALA A 389 36.32 3.07 -3.54
CA ALA A 389 37.15 2.18 -2.74
C ALA A 389 37.38 2.78 -1.35
N GLY A 390 36.80 2.16 -0.32
CA GLY A 390 36.87 2.63 1.07
C GLY A 390 35.59 3.24 1.62
N ASP A 391 34.46 3.18 0.91
CA ASP A 391 33.16 3.44 1.54
C ASP A 391 33.01 2.52 2.77
N PRO A 392 32.61 3.04 3.93
CA PRO A 392 32.53 2.24 5.14
C PRO A 392 31.51 1.11 4.94
N VAL A 393 32.04 -0.07 4.72
CA VAL A 393 31.24 -1.29 4.91
C VAL A 393 30.86 -1.29 6.39
N VAL A 394 29.59 -1.17 6.68
CA VAL A 394 29.11 -1.28 8.07
C VAL A 394 29.59 -2.63 8.59
N ASP A 395 30.48 -2.64 9.58
CA ASP A 395 30.99 -3.87 10.17
C ASP A 395 29.89 -4.54 11.00
N TRP A 396 29.32 -5.59 10.46
CA TRP A 396 28.24 -6.36 11.07
C TRP A 396 28.68 -7.33 12.14
N SER A 397 29.98 -7.53 12.30
CA SER A 397 30.51 -8.52 13.25
C SER A 397 30.10 -8.25 14.69
N GLU A 398 29.75 -7.01 15.02
CA GLU A 398 29.20 -6.67 16.34
C GLU A 398 27.72 -7.10 16.51
N PHE A 399 26.94 -7.19 15.41
CA PHE A 399 25.53 -7.59 15.45
C PHE A 399 25.33 -9.10 15.23
N GLU A 400 26.27 -9.81 14.61
CA GLU A 400 26.23 -11.26 14.43
C GLU A 400 26.42 -12.04 15.73
N ARG A 401 26.87 -11.40 16.82
CA ARG A 401 27.14 -12.05 18.11
C ARG A 401 25.95 -12.16 19.05
N VAL A 402 24.80 -11.66 18.67
CA VAL A 402 23.56 -11.89 19.43
C VAL A 402 22.90 -13.15 18.86
N GLU A 403 23.40 -14.31 19.23
CA GLU A 403 22.65 -15.55 19.05
C GLU A 403 21.35 -15.45 19.85
N PRO A 404 20.18 -15.68 19.25
CA PRO A 404 18.96 -15.76 20.02
C PRO A 404 19.04 -17.00 20.92
N ASP A 405 19.01 -16.82 22.22
CA ASP A 405 18.87 -17.90 23.20
C ASP A 405 17.52 -18.60 22.98
N GLY A 406 17.56 -19.78 22.37
CA GLY A 406 16.42 -20.68 22.25
C GLY A 406 16.03 -21.06 20.80
N PRO A 407 15.38 -22.21 20.62
CA PRO A 407 14.95 -22.65 19.31
C PRO A 407 13.89 -21.69 18.77
N ASN A 408 14.31 -20.82 17.85
CA ASN A 408 13.40 -20.10 16.99
C ASN A 408 12.68 -21.14 16.13
N GLU A 409 11.43 -21.47 16.45
CA GLU A 409 10.55 -22.02 15.44
C GLU A 409 10.42 -20.95 14.36
N ALA A 410 11.18 -21.15 13.30
CA ALA A 410 11.14 -20.31 12.12
C ALA A 410 9.68 -20.17 11.68
N LEU A 411 9.13 -18.98 11.82
CA LEU A 411 7.87 -18.65 11.17
C LEU A 411 8.04 -19.00 9.69
N PRO A 412 7.06 -19.69 9.04
CA PRO A 412 7.20 -20.11 7.67
C PRO A 412 7.59 -18.89 6.82
N LEU A 413 8.73 -19.00 6.14
CA LEU A 413 9.26 -18.01 5.23
C LEU A 413 8.18 -17.71 4.18
N VAL A 414 7.52 -16.60 4.31
CA VAL A 414 6.73 -16.04 3.22
C VAL A 414 7.76 -15.44 2.27
N PRO A 415 7.80 -15.88 0.99
CA PRO A 415 8.76 -15.32 0.05
C PRO A 415 8.60 -13.80 0.02
N ALA A 416 9.73 -13.10 -0.05
CA ALA A 416 9.76 -11.65 -0.11
C ALA A 416 8.88 -11.19 -1.28
N ARG A 417 7.68 -10.77 -0.95
CA ARG A 417 6.83 -10.01 -1.86
C ARG A 417 7.24 -8.57 -1.63
N VAL A 418 7.58 -7.88 -2.71
CA VAL A 418 7.51 -6.41 -2.69
C VAL A 418 6.15 -6.11 -2.08
N ALA A 419 6.13 -5.61 -0.84
CA ALA A 419 4.88 -5.29 -0.18
C ALA A 419 4.28 -4.17 -1.02
N GLU A 420 3.25 -4.50 -1.78
CA GLU A 420 2.42 -3.48 -2.36
C GLU A 420 1.99 -2.56 -1.22
N PRO A 421 1.99 -1.24 -1.42
CA PRO A 421 1.56 -0.31 -0.38
C PRO A 421 0.24 -0.82 0.18
N SER A 422 0.03 -0.70 1.47
CA SER A 422 -1.09 -1.32 2.24
C SER A 422 -2.50 -0.99 1.72
N ILE A 423 -2.59 -0.46 0.52
CA ILE A 423 -3.74 -0.26 -0.34
C ILE A 423 -3.37 -0.81 -1.73
N ALA A 424 -3.14 -2.13 -1.82
CA ALA A 424 -3.16 -2.79 -3.11
C ALA A 424 -4.60 -2.78 -3.62
N TRP A 425 -4.83 -2.05 -4.67
CA TRP A 425 -5.97 -2.26 -5.54
C TRP A 425 -5.67 -3.47 -6.42
N GLU A 426 -6.09 -4.63 -6.00
CA GLU A 426 -6.26 -5.76 -6.89
C GLU A 426 -7.64 -5.61 -7.55
N GLY A 427 -7.66 -5.23 -8.82
CA GLY A 427 -8.89 -5.18 -9.59
C GLY A 427 -8.81 -4.21 -10.77
N SER A 428 -9.27 -4.66 -11.88
CA SER A 428 -9.26 -4.14 -13.25
C SER A 428 -9.68 -2.68 -13.48
N VAL A 429 -10.08 -1.95 -12.46
CA VAL A 429 -10.42 -0.51 -12.54
C VAL A 429 -9.17 0.36 -12.66
N ALA A 430 -7.99 -0.13 -12.25
CA ALA A 430 -6.75 0.66 -12.25
C ALA A 430 -6.07 0.70 -13.64
N GLU A 431 -6.29 -0.27 -14.50
CA GLU A 431 -5.63 -0.33 -15.82
C GLU A 431 -6.35 0.50 -16.89
N GLU A 432 -7.66 0.74 -16.75
CA GLU A 432 -8.42 1.59 -17.67
C GLU A 432 -8.42 3.07 -17.32
N PHE A 433 -8.28 3.40 -16.04
CA PHE A 433 -8.12 4.78 -15.63
C PHE A 433 -6.66 5.18 -15.85
N SER A 434 -6.45 6.04 -16.82
CA SER A 434 -5.22 6.73 -17.15
C SER A 434 -4.28 6.88 -15.93
N THR A 435 -3.02 7.10 -16.16
CA THR A 435 -1.96 7.49 -15.25
C THR A 435 -2.36 8.52 -14.15
N THR A 436 -3.61 8.94 -14.11
CA THR A 436 -4.15 10.02 -13.28
C THR A 436 -5.09 9.59 -12.17
N PHE A 437 -5.60 8.34 -12.16
CA PHE A 437 -6.55 7.90 -11.14
C PHE A 437 -5.91 7.75 -9.76
N CYS A 438 -6.59 8.26 -8.75
CA CYS A 438 -6.21 8.10 -7.34
C CYS A 438 -7.46 7.83 -6.49
N ASN A 439 -7.46 6.74 -5.73
CA ASN A 439 -8.59 6.34 -4.88
C ASN A 439 -8.70 7.11 -3.55
N ARG A 440 -7.66 7.84 -3.13
CA ARG A 440 -7.64 8.51 -1.82
C ARG A 440 -8.79 9.46 -1.59
N PRO A 441 -9.23 10.32 -2.53
CA PRO A 441 -10.40 11.18 -2.31
C PRO A 441 -11.70 10.45 -2.01
N PHE A 442 -11.75 9.13 -2.27
CA PHE A 442 -12.93 8.30 -2.03
C PHE A 442 -12.84 7.50 -0.72
N SER A 443 -11.64 7.24 -0.22
CA SER A 443 -11.40 6.31 0.88
C SER A 443 -10.60 6.90 2.04
N GLU A 444 -10.13 8.13 1.92
CA GLU A 444 -9.27 8.76 2.92
C GLU A 444 -9.76 10.17 3.25
N ILE A 445 -9.73 10.51 4.52
CA ILE A 445 -9.95 11.85 5.03
C ILE A 445 -8.76 12.20 5.91
N MET A 446 -8.14 13.33 5.65
CA MET A 446 -7.05 13.85 6.47
C MET A 446 -7.45 15.15 7.13
N ILE A 447 -7.14 15.29 8.42
CA ILE A 447 -7.31 16.53 9.16
C ILE A 447 -5.93 17.03 9.57
N ARG A 448 -5.53 18.16 8.98
CA ARG A 448 -4.27 18.82 9.28
C ARG A 448 -4.52 20.02 10.19
N ASP A 449 -3.60 20.24 11.14
CA ASP A 449 -3.68 21.33 12.12
C ASP A 449 -5.05 21.42 12.83
N GLN A 450 -5.74 20.27 12.99
CA GLN A 450 -7.04 20.11 13.67
C GLN A 450 -8.20 20.92 13.05
N ASN A 451 -8.05 21.42 11.85
CA ASN A 451 -9.03 22.28 11.19
C ASN A 451 -9.17 22.02 9.68
N GLU A 452 -8.08 21.82 8.98
CA GLU A 452 -8.07 21.68 7.53
C GLU A 452 -8.41 20.26 7.12
N VAL A 453 -9.43 20.10 6.30
CA VAL A 453 -9.84 18.79 5.79
C VAL A 453 -9.32 18.60 4.37
N LEU A 454 -8.50 17.57 4.18
CA LEU A 454 -7.81 17.24 2.93
C LEU A 454 -8.16 15.81 2.47
N PRO A 455 -8.03 15.51 1.18
CA PRO A 455 -8.25 14.17 0.63
C PRO A 455 -7.03 13.24 0.82
N CYS A 456 -5.85 13.82 1.09
CA CYS A 456 -4.60 13.06 1.27
C CYS A 456 -3.48 13.99 1.78
N PRO A 457 -2.34 13.43 2.25
CA PRO A 457 -1.20 14.21 2.74
C PRO A 457 -0.51 15.10 1.69
N TRP A 458 -0.71 14.82 0.40
CA TRP A 458 -0.04 15.49 -0.71
C TRP A 458 -0.87 16.60 -1.37
N HIS A 459 -2.13 16.74 -0.93
CA HIS A 459 -2.98 17.81 -1.43
C HIS A 459 -2.68 19.11 -0.68
N GLU A 460 -2.25 20.14 -1.40
CA GLU A 460 -1.77 21.38 -0.78
C GLU A 460 -2.89 22.19 -0.12
N LYS A 461 -4.04 22.26 -0.78
CA LYS A 461 -5.16 23.10 -0.36
C LYS A 461 -6.24 22.31 0.36
N PRO A 462 -6.73 22.77 1.51
CA PRO A 462 -7.85 22.13 2.16
C PRO A 462 -9.11 22.20 1.28
N LEU A 463 -9.92 21.16 1.34
CA LEU A 463 -11.22 21.08 0.67
C LEU A 463 -12.37 21.57 1.56
N GLY A 464 -12.08 21.85 2.81
CA GLY A 464 -12.98 22.47 3.79
C GLY A 464 -12.29 22.75 5.11
N LEU A 465 -12.93 23.56 5.95
CA LEU A 465 -12.44 23.91 7.27
C LEU A 465 -13.49 23.55 8.32
N LEU A 466 -13.10 22.85 9.38
CA LEU A 466 -13.99 22.54 10.52
C LEU A 466 -14.43 23.81 11.25
N SER A 467 -13.61 24.87 11.26
CA SER A 467 -13.93 26.18 11.84
C SER A 467 -15.09 26.91 11.15
N GLU A 468 -15.50 26.48 9.95
CA GLU A 468 -16.68 27.03 9.27
C GLU A 468 -18.02 26.50 9.83
N GLY A 469 -17.99 25.69 10.89
CA GLY A 469 -19.18 25.13 11.53
C GLY A 469 -19.81 23.96 10.77
N LYS A 470 -19.13 23.44 9.77
CA LYS A 470 -19.53 22.22 9.04
C LYS A 470 -19.03 20.98 9.75
N THR A 471 -19.81 19.92 9.73
CA THR A 471 -19.38 18.60 10.17
C THR A 471 -18.35 18.01 9.19
N LEU A 472 -17.56 17.05 9.66
CA LEU A 472 -16.60 16.36 8.79
C LEU A 472 -17.31 15.61 7.65
N ALA A 473 -18.49 15.05 7.93
CA ALA A 473 -19.32 14.38 6.93
C ALA A 473 -19.80 15.37 5.84
N GLU A 474 -20.29 16.56 6.22
CA GLU A 474 -20.72 17.60 5.27
C GLU A 474 -19.56 18.08 4.39
N ILE A 475 -18.34 18.19 4.92
CA ILE A 475 -17.17 18.56 4.13
C ILE A 475 -16.81 17.43 3.16
N PHE A 476 -16.75 16.19 3.64
CA PHE A 476 -16.36 15.03 2.83
C PHE A 476 -17.36 14.73 1.70
N GLU A 477 -18.65 14.98 1.94
CA GLU A 477 -19.71 14.87 0.95
C GLU A 477 -19.93 16.17 0.15
N GLY A 478 -19.23 17.23 0.51
CA GLY A 478 -19.39 18.55 -0.07
C GLY A 478 -18.83 18.69 -1.48
N GLU A 479 -19.21 19.78 -2.16
CA GLU A 479 -18.91 20.05 -3.57
C GLU A 479 -17.41 20.01 -3.89
N ALA A 480 -16.53 20.42 -2.97
CA ALA A 480 -15.09 20.42 -3.18
C ALA A 480 -14.54 18.99 -3.35
N PHE A 481 -14.93 18.05 -2.46
CA PHE A 481 -14.56 16.64 -2.59
C PHE A 481 -15.21 15.99 -3.80
N GLN A 482 -16.49 16.29 -4.06
CA GLN A 482 -17.19 15.73 -5.22
C GLN A 482 -16.55 16.19 -6.53
N ARG A 483 -16.17 17.46 -6.64
CA ARG A 483 -15.44 17.97 -7.81
C ARG A 483 -14.10 17.26 -8.01
N LEU A 484 -13.31 17.10 -6.94
CA LEU A 484 -12.04 16.37 -6.97
C LEU A 484 -12.26 14.92 -7.45
N ARG A 485 -13.26 14.22 -6.89
CA ARG A 485 -13.61 12.85 -7.28
C ARG A 485 -13.98 12.75 -8.75
N ARG A 486 -14.84 13.66 -9.25
CA ARG A 486 -15.19 13.71 -10.67
C ARG A 486 -13.97 13.95 -11.56
N ASN A 487 -13.05 14.82 -11.13
CA ASN A 487 -11.82 15.07 -11.89
C ASN A 487 -10.88 13.86 -11.89
N MET A 488 -10.82 13.08 -10.80
CA MET A 488 -10.03 11.83 -10.77
C MET A 488 -10.53 10.76 -11.75
N LEU A 489 -11.77 10.86 -12.19
CA LEU A 489 -12.38 9.95 -13.18
C LEU A 489 -12.18 10.42 -14.62
N ARG A 490 -11.51 11.56 -14.84
CA ARG A 490 -11.21 12.09 -16.17
C ARG A 490 -9.78 11.74 -16.58
N PRO A 491 -9.51 11.57 -17.88
CA PRO A 491 -8.16 11.30 -18.37
C PRO A 491 -7.13 12.36 -17.94
N GLU A 492 -7.54 13.62 -17.83
CA GLU A 492 -6.67 14.73 -17.45
C GLU A 492 -6.37 14.75 -15.93
N GLY A 493 -7.24 14.12 -15.13
CA GLY A 493 -7.18 14.15 -13.67
C GLY A 493 -7.50 15.52 -13.09
N ASP A 494 -7.15 15.72 -11.81
CA ASP A 494 -7.28 17.03 -11.17
C ASP A 494 -5.96 17.80 -11.27
N PRO A 495 -6.01 19.10 -11.65
CA PRO A 495 -4.80 19.93 -11.75
C PRO A 495 -3.99 20.01 -10.45
N ALA A 496 -4.65 19.97 -9.28
CA ALA A 496 -3.97 19.97 -7.99
C ALA A 496 -3.18 18.66 -7.73
N CYS A 497 -3.47 17.61 -8.48
CA CYS A 497 -2.79 16.32 -8.42
C CYS A 497 -1.79 16.09 -9.55
N ALA A 498 -1.57 17.06 -10.45
CA ALA A 498 -0.69 16.90 -11.62
C ALA A 498 0.74 16.50 -11.23
N ASN A 499 1.30 17.13 -10.21
CA ASN A 499 2.66 16.90 -9.73
C ASN A 499 2.71 16.03 -8.45
N CYS A 500 1.75 15.12 -8.28
CA CYS A 500 1.69 14.28 -7.09
C CYS A 500 2.89 13.30 -7.04
N PRO A 501 3.73 13.31 -5.98
CA PRO A 501 4.94 12.48 -5.92
C PRO A 501 4.64 10.99 -5.76
N ILE A 502 3.38 10.61 -5.53
CA ILE A 502 2.97 9.21 -5.40
C ILE A 502 2.19 8.68 -6.62
N LYS A 503 1.92 9.50 -7.64
CA LYS A 503 1.28 9.02 -8.87
C LYS A 503 2.09 7.92 -9.54
N SER A 504 3.40 8.09 -9.64
CA SER A 504 4.32 7.08 -10.18
C SER A 504 4.34 5.75 -9.39
N ARG A 505 3.80 5.73 -8.17
CA ARG A 505 3.73 4.52 -7.34
C ARG A 505 2.56 3.60 -7.69
N HIS A 506 1.61 4.08 -8.47
CA HIS A 506 0.40 3.35 -8.85
C HIS A 506 0.37 2.97 -10.34
N LEU A 507 1.43 3.28 -11.08
CA LEU A 507 1.59 2.84 -12.45
C LEU A 507 2.25 1.46 -12.48
N PRO A 508 1.71 0.48 -13.22
CA PRO A 508 2.46 -0.71 -13.57
C PRO A 508 3.71 -0.30 -14.34
N ALA A 509 4.81 -1.00 -14.14
CA ALA A 509 6.13 -0.72 -14.73
C ALA A 509 6.20 -0.76 -16.27
N ASN A 510 5.07 -0.83 -16.97
CA ASN A 510 4.97 -1.02 -18.41
C ASN A 510 4.03 0.00 -19.11
N ALA A 511 3.85 1.19 -18.57
CA ALA A 511 3.12 2.26 -19.25
C ALA A 511 4.11 3.33 -19.75
N SER A 512 4.98 2.94 -20.70
CA SER A 512 5.69 3.85 -21.60
C SER A 512 5.51 3.38 -23.04
#